data_ae0461ab433c1ec5723aee8435eb368e
#
_entry.id   ae0461ab433c1ec5723aee8435eb368e
#
_cell.length_a   1.000
_cell.length_b   1.000
_cell.length_c   1.000
_cell.angle_alpha   90.00
_cell.angle_beta   90.00
_cell.angle_gamma   90.00
#
_symmetry.space_group_name_H-M   'P 1'
#
loop_
_entity.id
_entity.type
_entity.pdbx_description
1 polymer ?
#
loop_
_entity_poly.entity_id
_entity_poly.type
_entity_poly.pdbx_seq_one_letter_code
_entity_poly.pdbx_strand_id
1 'polypeptide(L)'
;MSFLLLGNFAFAQQEKRQEEQGKLIVEASGFQNQKGSFLVKLFSEKQKDFFPEGKNKNEYLRAGKTEILKDKTSKLTFSEIPEGCYAISSFHDVDNSKKLEKNFLGIPKKPWAVSNNARPILRAPNFAESSFCVKKNEAITIKLELK
;
A
#
# COMPACT_ATOMS: atom_id res chain seq x y z
N MET A 1 -14.24 24.93 35.81
CA MET A 1 -14.01 23.51 36.20
C MET A 1 -14.51 22.48 35.17
N SER A 2 -15.62 22.70 34.49
CA SER A 2 -16.13 21.76 33.47
C SER A 2 -15.26 21.62 32.20
N PHE A 3 -14.47 22.63 31.84
CA PHE A 3 -13.59 22.60 30.65
C PHE A 3 -12.43 21.61 30.75
N LEU A 4 -11.86 21.38 31.92
CA LEU A 4 -10.74 20.44 32.12
C LEU A 4 -11.17 18.97 31.99
N LEU A 5 -12.40 18.64 32.39
CA LEU A 5 -12.96 17.30 32.27
C LEU A 5 -13.28 16.92 30.82
N LEU A 6 -13.75 17.87 30.02
CA LEU A 6 -14.03 17.66 28.59
C LEU A 6 -12.76 17.46 27.77
N GLY A 7 -11.68 18.18 28.08
CA GLY A 7 -10.39 18.01 27.42
C GLY A 7 -9.77 16.63 27.65
N ASN A 8 -9.83 16.15 28.87
CA ASN A 8 -9.30 14.83 29.23
C ASN A 8 -10.07 13.68 28.59
N PHE A 9 -11.39 13.83 28.46
CA PHE A 9 -12.23 12.81 27.83
C PHE A 9 -11.96 12.70 26.32
N ALA A 10 -11.83 13.83 25.61
CA ALA A 10 -11.50 13.86 24.20
C ALA A 10 -10.10 13.28 23.91
N PHE A 11 -9.12 13.57 24.75
CA PHE A 11 -7.77 13.05 24.64
C PHE A 11 -7.72 11.53 24.86
N ALA A 12 -8.41 11.01 25.87
CA ALA A 12 -8.51 9.58 26.13
C ALA A 12 -9.20 8.81 24.99
N GLN A 13 -10.23 9.38 24.36
CA GLN A 13 -10.87 8.79 23.19
C GLN A 13 -9.97 8.77 21.96
N GLN A 14 -9.15 9.78 21.76
CA GLN A 14 -8.19 9.84 20.65
C GLN A 14 -7.07 8.82 20.84
N GLU A 15 -6.52 8.66 22.04
CA GLU A 15 -5.56 7.61 22.35
C GLU A 15 -6.14 6.21 22.12
N LYS A 16 -7.37 5.96 22.56
CA LYS A 16 -8.06 4.70 22.35
C LYS A 16 -8.28 4.38 20.86
N ARG A 17 -8.58 5.39 20.04
CA ARG A 17 -8.68 5.22 18.59
C ARG A 17 -7.36 4.83 17.95
N GLN A 18 -6.25 5.44 18.37
CA GLN A 18 -4.91 5.10 17.88
C GLN A 18 -4.50 3.68 18.27
N GLU A 19 -4.86 3.24 19.48
CA GLU A 19 -4.60 1.88 19.95
C GLU A 19 -5.40 0.81 19.20
N GLU A 20 -6.56 1.17 18.64
CA GLU A 20 -7.42 0.24 17.90
C GLU A 20 -7.03 0.09 16.43
N GLN A 21 -6.09 0.91 15.93
CA GLN A 21 -5.67 0.88 14.53
C GLN A 21 -4.40 0.07 14.35
N GLY A 22 -4.35 -0.64 13.23
CA GLY A 22 -3.20 -1.44 12.86
C GLY A 22 -2.12 -0.64 12.16
N LYS A 23 -1.02 -1.32 11.88
CA LYS A 23 0.15 -0.79 11.17
C LYS A 23 0.53 -1.76 10.07
N LEU A 24 0.79 -1.22 8.89
CA LEU A 24 1.15 -2.01 7.72
C LEU A 24 2.57 -1.63 7.28
N ILE A 25 3.46 -2.61 7.32
CA ILE A 25 4.84 -2.46 6.86
C ILE A 25 4.95 -3.15 5.50
N VAL A 26 5.36 -2.41 4.48
CA VAL A 26 5.57 -2.93 3.12
C VAL A 26 7.06 -3.02 2.87
N GLU A 27 7.56 -4.23 2.69
CA GLU A 27 8.95 -4.50 2.33
C GLU A 27 9.00 -5.03 0.90
N ALA A 28 9.86 -4.46 0.08
CA ALA A 28 9.95 -4.81 -1.34
C ALA A 28 11.39 -5.14 -1.75
N SER A 29 11.51 -6.08 -2.65
CA SER A 29 12.77 -6.51 -3.27
C SER A 29 12.57 -6.66 -4.78
N GLY A 30 13.64 -7.00 -5.51
CA GLY A 30 13.56 -7.20 -6.95
C GLY A 30 13.80 -5.93 -7.77
N PHE A 31 14.26 -4.85 -7.15
CA PHE A 31 14.66 -3.64 -7.88
C PHE A 31 15.95 -3.87 -8.67
N GLN A 32 15.95 -3.45 -9.92
CA GLN A 32 17.13 -3.61 -10.80
C GLN A 32 18.21 -2.56 -10.52
N ASN A 33 17.81 -1.39 -10.05
CA ASN A 33 18.70 -0.27 -9.73
C ASN A 33 18.08 0.63 -8.67
N GLN A 34 18.82 1.69 -8.28
CA GLN A 34 18.36 2.68 -7.29
C GLN A 34 17.72 3.93 -7.89
N LYS A 35 17.50 3.96 -9.21
CA LYS A 35 16.91 5.12 -9.88
C LYS A 35 15.43 5.27 -9.54
N GLY A 36 14.95 6.51 -9.52
CA GLY A 36 13.54 6.79 -9.30
C GLY A 36 13.06 6.46 -7.91
N SER A 37 11.85 5.92 -7.81
CA SER A 37 11.18 5.70 -6.54
C SER A 37 10.37 4.41 -6.55
N PHE A 38 10.09 3.91 -5.37
CA PHE A 38 9.11 2.84 -5.16
C PHE A 38 7.76 3.48 -4.84
N LEU A 39 6.77 3.25 -5.69
CA LEU A 39 5.40 3.75 -5.50
C LEU A 39 4.48 2.63 -5.04
N VAL A 40 3.66 2.93 -4.04
CA VAL A 40 2.74 1.98 -3.42
C VAL A 40 1.36 2.59 -3.30
N LYS A 41 0.32 1.86 -3.67
CA LYS A 41 -1.07 2.20 -3.42
C LYS A 41 -1.74 1.14 -2.57
N LEU A 42 -2.45 1.59 -1.56
CA LEU A 42 -3.25 0.75 -0.68
C LEU A 42 -4.72 0.91 -1.03
N PHE A 43 -5.37 -0.20 -1.26
CA PHE A 43 -6.81 -0.28 -1.57
C PHE A 43 -7.56 -0.93 -0.42
N SER A 44 -8.69 -0.36 -0.05
CA SER A 44 -9.66 -1.02 0.82
C SER A 44 -10.68 -1.79 -0.03
N GLU A 45 -11.53 -2.55 0.62
CA GLU A 45 -12.60 -3.29 -0.06
C GLU A 45 -13.55 -2.38 -0.85
N LYS A 46 -13.71 -1.13 -0.42
CA LYS A 46 -14.52 -0.12 -1.15
C LYS A 46 -13.95 0.23 -2.51
N GLN A 47 -12.65 0.11 -2.70
CA GLN A 47 -11.97 0.42 -3.95
C GLN A 47 -11.58 -0.83 -4.76
N LYS A 48 -12.09 -1.99 -4.40
CA LYS A 48 -11.71 -3.28 -5.02
C LYS A 48 -11.81 -3.30 -6.55
N ASP A 49 -12.81 -2.61 -7.10
CA ASP A 49 -13.06 -2.60 -8.55
C ASP A 49 -12.05 -1.72 -9.32
N PHE A 50 -11.31 -0.87 -8.62
CA PHE A 50 -10.25 -0.04 -9.20
C PHE A 50 -8.86 -0.68 -9.10
N PHE A 51 -8.74 -1.76 -8.36
CA PHE A 51 -7.47 -2.47 -8.20
C PHE A 51 -7.08 -3.20 -9.50
N PRO A 52 -5.82 -3.20 -9.91
CA PRO A 52 -4.64 -2.64 -9.24
C PRO A 52 -4.27 -1.21 -9.67
N GLU A 53 -4.99 -0.59 -10.57
CA GLU A 53 -4.58 0.68 -11.16
C GLU A 53 -4.86 1.90 -10.29
N GLY A 54 -6.12 2.16 -9.94
CA GLY A 54 -6.50 3.31 -9.13
C GLY A 54 -5.93 4.62 -9.67
N LYS A 55 -6.50 5.16 -10.73
CA LYS A 55 -5.97 6.36 -11.43
C LYS A 55 -6.24 7.64 -10.68
N ASN A 56 -7.39 7.75 -10.03
CA ASN A 56 -7.84 8.94 -9.33
C ASN A 56 -7.74 8.77 -7.80
N LYS A 57 -7.65 9.87 -7.07
CA LYS A 57 -7.48 9.86 -5.61
C LYS A 57 -8.57 9.15 -4.83
N ASN A 58 -9.77 9.03 -5.38
CA ASN A 58 -10.89 8.32 -4.75
C ASN A 58 -10.92 6.82 -5.09
N GLU A 59 -10.05 6.37 -5.94
CA GLU A 59 -9.98 4.97 -6.40
C GLU A 59 -9.02 4.10 -5.57
N TYR A 60 -8.30 4.70 -4.64
CA TYR A 60 -7.45 4.03 -3.66
C TYR A 60 -7.56 4.70 -2.30
N LEU A 61 -7.19 4.00 -1.25
CA LEU A 61 -7.29 4.52 0.12
C LEU A 61 -6.13 5.46 0.46
N ARG A 62 -4.90 5.02 0.21
CA ARG A 62 -3.67 5.77 0.46
C ARG A 62 -2.63 5.46 -0.60
N ALA A 63 -1.72 6.39 -0.80
CA ALA A 63 -0.54 6.19 -1.62
C ALA A 63 0.72 6.58 -0.86
N GLY A 64 1.82 5.91 -1.15
CA GLY A 64 3.12 6.20 -0.58
C GLY A 64 4.21 6.13 -1.63
N LYS A 65 5.29 6.87 -1.36
CA LYS A 65 6.48 6.93 -2.20
C LYS A 65 7.70 6.86 -1.30
N THR A 66 8.66 6.04 -1.66
CA THR A 66 9.92 5.94 -0.92
C THR A 66 11.08 5.65 -1.87
N GLU A 67 12.29 5.85 -1.37
CA GLU A 67 13.51 5.57 -2.12
C GLU A 67 13.85 4.08 -2.15
N ILE A 68 14.71 3.71 -3.08
CA ILE A 68 15.28 2.37 -3.17
C ILE A 68 16.67 2.42 -2.52
N LEU A 69 16.90 1.52 -1.57
CA LEU A 69 18.14 1.45 -0.80
C LEU A 69 19.29 0.82 -1.62
N LYS A 70 20.52 0.94 -1.12
CA LYS A 70 21.72 0.42 -1.79
C LYS A 70 21.69 -1.09 -2.02
N ASP A 71 21.02 -1.84 -1.15
CA ASP A 71 20.84 -3.29 -1.29
C ASP A 71 19.70 -3.67 -2.25
N LYS A 72 19.13 -2.69 -2.96
CA LYS A 72 18.01 -2.86 -3.90
C LYS A 72 16.73 -3.38 -3.22
N THR A 73 16.51 -2.96 -2.00
CA THR A 73 15.25 -3.14 -1.27
C THR A 73 14.60 -1.80 -0.99
N SER A 74 13.35 -1.83 -0.59
CA SER A 74 12.64 -0.64 -0.16
C SER A 74 11.66 -0.98 0.96
N LYS A 75 11.32 0.00 1.79
CA LYS A 75 10.42 -0.17 2.91
C LYS A 75 9.54 1.06 3.08
N LEU A 76 8.26 0.82 3.24
CA LEU A 76 7.26 1.86 3.48
C LEU A 76 6.32 1.40 4.58
N THR A 77 5.90 2.33 5.45
CA THR A 77 4.96 2.02 6.52
C THR A 77 3.73 2.89 6.39
N PHE A 78 2.56 2.25 6.44
CA PHE A 78 1.28 2.91 6.64
C PHE A 78 0.84 2.72 8.08
N SER A 79 0.70 3.82 8.81
CA SER A 79 0.20 3.84 10.20
C SER A 79 -1.30 4.11 10.22
N GLU A 80 -1.92 3.83 11.36
CA GLU A 80 -3.34 4.13 11.58
C GLU A 80 -4.26 3.48 10.52
N ILE A 81 -4.04 2.17 10.29
CA ILE A 81 -4.86 1.38 9.38
C ILE A 81 -6.04 0.80 10.16
N PRO A 82 -7.29 1.15 9.79
CA PRO A 82 -8.47 0.54 10.41
C PRO A 82 -8.51 -0.97 10.20
N GLU A 83 -9.12 -1.69 11.13
CA GLU A 83 -9.37 -3.13 10.95
C GLU A 83 -10.14 -3.36 9.66
N GLY A 84 -9.71 -4.32 8.86
CA GLY A 84 -10.33 -4.63 7.57
C GLY A 84 -9.40 -5.36 6.62
N CYS A 85 -9.89 -5.61 5.42
CA CYS A 85 -9.13 -6.29 4.38
C CYS A 85 -8.73 -5.31 3.29
N TYR A 86 -7.51 -5.49 2.79
CA TYR A 86 -6.83 -4.55 1.90
C TYR A 86 -6.06 -5.28 0.81
N ALA A 87 -5.66 -4.56 -0.21
CA ALA A 87 -4.71 -5.03 -1.20
C ALA A 87 -3.72 -3.90 -1.53
N ILE A 88 -2.53 -4.27 -1.93
CA ILE A 88 -1.47 -3.35 -2.32
C ILE A 88 -1.13 -3.55 -3.79
N SER A 89 -0.98 -2.45 -4.53
CA SER A 89 -0.30 -2.44 -5.81
C SER A 89 0.93 -1.54 -5.74
N SER A 90 1.97 -1.90 -6.47
CA SER A 90 3.24 -1.19 -6.42
C SER A 90 4.01 -1.32 -7.71
N PHE A 91 4.90 -0.39 -7.97
CA PHE A 91 5.86 -0.50 -9.06
C PHE A 91 7.11 0.34 -8.81
N HIS A 92 8.17 -0.01 -9.53
CA HIS A 92 9.42 0.75 -9.54
C HIS A 92 9.32 1.86 -10.58
N ASP A 93 9.12 3.07 -10.12
CA ASP A 93 9.01 4.26 -10.98
C ASP A 93 10.41 4.79 -11.31
N VAL A 94 11.06 4.15 -12.25
CA VAL A 94 12.46 4.39 -12.63
C VAL A 94 12.70 5.81 -13.12
N ASP A 95 11.75 6.38 -13.84
CA ASP A 95 11.85 7.69 -14.48
C ASP A 95 11.10 8.80 -13.74
N ASN A 96 10.57 8.54 -12.55
CA ASN A 96 9.76 9.47 -11.76
C ASN A 96 8.55 10.08 -12.51
N SER A 97 8.02 9.37 -13.50
CA SER A 97 6.84 9.81 -14.25
C SER A 97 5.52 9.63 -13.51
N LYS A 98 5.52 8.83 -12.45
CA LYS A 98 4.34 8.40 -11.69
C LYS A 98 3.34 7.59 -12.53
N LYS A 99 3.76 7.07 -13.65
CA LYS A 99 2.94 6.28 -14.57
C LYS A 99 3.50 4.89 -14.75
N LEU A 100 2.64 3.88 -14.60
CA LEU A 100 2.94 2.51 -14.98
C LEU A 100 2.45 2.29 -16.41
N GLU A 101 3.31 2.57 -17.37
CA GLU A 101 3.00 2.39 -18.78
C GLU A 101 2.90 0.91 -19.13
N LYS A 102 2.01 0.58 -20.06
CA LYS A 102 1.81 -0.78 -20.56
C LYS A 102 2.16 -0.82 -22.05
N ASN A 103 2.62 -1.98 -22.52
CA ASN A 103 2.80 -2.21 -23.95
C ASN A 103 1.43 -2.50 -24.63
N PHE A 104 1.45 -2.75 -25.93
CA PHE A 104 0.23 -3.00 -26.69
C PHE A 104 -0.52 -4.29 -26.28
N LEU A 105 0.15 -5.21 -25.58
CA LEU A 105 -0.46 -6.43 -25.00
C LEU A 105 -1.01 -6.20 -23.59
N GLY A 106 -0.92 -4.97 -23.06
CA GLY A 106 -1.37 -4.65 -21.70
C GLY A 106 -0.40 -5.06 -20.60
N ILE A 107 0.84 -5.42 -20.93
CA ILE A 107 1.88 -5.82 -19.96
C ILE A 107 2.60 -4.57 -19.47
N PRO A 108 2.72 -4.38 -18.13
CA PRO A 108 3.47 -3.25 -17.59
C PRO A 108 4.92 -3.23 -18.05
N LYS A 109 5.41 -2.04 -18.38
CA LYS A 109 6.80 -1.82 -18.83
C LYS A 109 7.80 -1.67 -17.68
N LYS A 110 7.32 -1.36 -16.49
CA LYS A 110 8.16 -1.21 -15.27
C LYS A 110 7.97 -2.41 -14.36
N PRO A 111 8.98 -2.79 -13.57
CA PRO A 111 8.82 -3.83 -12.55
C PRO A 111 7.69 -3.49 -11.59
N TRP A 112 6.86 -4.47 -11.29
CA TRP A 112 5.69 -4.29 -10.45
C TRP A 112 5.46 -5.50 -9.55
N ALA A 113 4.70 -5.30 -8.50
CA ALA A 113 4.21 -6.35 -7.60
C ALA A 113 2.92 -5.92 -6.93
N VAL A 114 2.09 -6.90 -6.61
CA VAL A 114 0.90 -6.72 -5.77
C VAL A 114 1.03 -7.61 -4.53
N SER A 115 0.25 -7.31 -3.50
CA SER A 115 0.22 -8.14 -2.29
C SER A 115 -0.10 -9.60 -2.61
N ASN A 116 0.41 -10.52 -1.77
CA ASN A 116 0.45 -11.97 -2.01
C ASN A 116 1.29 -12.37 -3.23
N ASN A 117 2.02 -11.43 -3.84
CA ASN A 117 2.77 -11.63 -5.07
C ASN A 117 1.93 -12.28 -6.19
N ALA A 118 0.64 -11.96 -6.23
CA ALA A 118 -0.30 -12.49 -7.22
C ALA A 118 0.14 -12.06 -8.62
N ARG A 119 0.27 -13.04 -9.51
CA ARG A 119 0.74 -12.80 -10.88
C ARG A 119 0.05 -13.75 -11.85
N PRO A 120 -1.26 -13.53 -12.08
CA PRO A 120 -2.00 -14.39 -13.00
C PRO A 120 -1.49 -14.26 -14.43
N ILE A 121 -1.71 -15.28 -15.23
CA ILE A 121 -1.34 -15.31 -16.64
C ILE A 121 -2.47 -14.69 -17.46
N LEU A 122 -2.15 -13.82 -18.41
CA LEU A 122 -3.05 -13.20 -19.40
C LEU A 122 -4.10 -12.21 -18.83
N ARG A 123 -3.98 -11.79 -17.59
CA ARG A 123 -4.82 -10.73 -17.00
C ARG A 123 -4.11 -10.04 -15.86
N ALA A 124 -4.62 -8.88 -15.47
CA ALA A 124 -4.18 -8.21 -14.27
C ALA A 124 -4.64 -8.98 -13.00
N PRO A 125 -3.88 -8.92 -11.90
CA PRO A 125 -4.36 -9.46 -10.63
C PRO A 125 -5.58 -8.69 -10.13
N ASN A 126 -6.47 -9.39 -9.44
CA ASN A 126 -7.65 -8.78 -8.84
C ASN A 126 -7.48 -8.58 -7.32
N PHE A 127 -8.41 -7.86 -6.73
CA PHE A 127 -8.38 -7.55 -5.30
C PHE A 127 -8.41 -8.83 -4.45
N ALA A 128 -9.27 -9.79 -4.77
CA ALA A 128 -9.45 -11.01 -3.98
C ALA A 128 -8.16 -11.82 -3.85
N GLU A 129 -7.43 -12.04 -4.95
CA GLU A 129 -6.17 -12.81 -4.92
C GLU A 129 -5.02 -12.05 -4.27
N SER A 130 -5.13 -10.74 -4.13
CA SER A 130 -4.12 -9.86 -3.53
C SER A 130 -4.48 -9.42 -2.11
N SER A 131 -5.63 -9.82 -1.59
CA SER A 131 -6.12 -9.30 -0.32
C SER A 131 -5.45 -9.94 0.90
N PHE A 132 -5.31 -9.13 1.94
CA PHE A 132 -4.88 -9.51 3.28
C PHE A 132 -5.70 -8.70 4.28
N CYS A 133 -5.80 -9.19 5.52
CA CYS A 133 -6.60 -8.52 6.53
C CYS A 133 -5.72 -8.05 7.69
N VAL A 134 -6.03 -6.87 8.21
CA VAL A 134 -5.39 -6.26 9.37
C VAL A 134 -6.38 -6.27 10.52
N LYS A 135 -5.98 -6.78 11.67
CA LYS A 135 -6.77 -6.77 12.90
C LYS A 135 -6.42 -5.55 13.75
N LYS A 136 -7.29 -5.24 14.72
CA LYS A 136 -7.03 -4.19 15.71
C LYS A 136 -5.66 -4.40 16.37
N ASN A 137 -4.92 -3.32 16.54
CA ASN A 137 -3.59 -3.31 17.20
C ASN A 137 -2.56 -4.24 16.56
N GLU A 138 -2.81 -4.75 15.36
CA GLU A 138 -1.89 -5.64 14.67
C GLU A 138 -0.90 -4.84 13.81
N ALA A 139 0.38 -5.18 13.93
CA ALA A 139 1.40 -4.74 12.98
C ALA A 139 1.74 -5.92 12.07
N ILE A 140 1.46 -5.78 10.78
CA ILE A 140 1.76 -6.83 9.81
C ILE A 140 2.77 -6.34 8.78
N THR A 141 3.55 -7.27 8.26
CA THR A 141 4.51 -7.02 7.20
C THR A 141 4.08 -7.74 5.94
N ILE A 142 3.97 -6.99 4.85
CA ILE A 142 3.69 -7.52 3.51
C ILE A 142 4.98 -7.44 2.70
N LYS A 143 5.42 -8.59 2.20
CA LYS A 143 6.64 -8.70 1.39
C LYS A 143 6.26 -8.77 -0.09
N LEU A 144 6.85 -7.88 -0.88
CA LEU A 144 6.63 -7.77 -2.32
C LEU A 144 7.93 -8.09 -3.07
N GLU A 145 7.81 -8.87 -4.13
CA GLU A 145 8.91 -9.16 -5.03
C GLU A 145 8.57 -8.62 -6.42
N LEU A 146 9.22 -7.52 -6.81
CA LEU A 146 9.00 -6.88 -8.10
C LEU A 146 9.63 -7.71 -9.23
N LYS A 147 8.93 -7.80 -10.34
CA LYS A 147 9.40 -8.46 -11.56
C LYS A 147 9.00 -7.68 -12.79
#